data_463bfb41641baf667e02fb71a6f98d4f
#
_entry.id   463bfb41641baf667e02fb71a6f98d4f
#
_cell.length_a   1.000
_cell.length_b   1.000
_cell.length_c   1.000
_cell.angle_alpha   90.00
_cell.angle_beta   90.00
_cell.angle_gamma   90.00
#
_symmetry.space_group_name_H-M   'P 1'
#
loop_
_entity.id
_entity.type
_entity.pdbx_description
1 polymer ?
#
loop_
_entity_poly.entity_id
_entity_poly.type
_entity_poly.pdbx_seq_one_letter_code
_entity_poly.pdbx_strand_id
1 'polypeptide(L)'
;MHELIWLVHPLLLSAKTLAATFVLLLFLGLGAAYFLAFYRGRFKAVLEAAVMFPLIFPPIATGFLLLYVLGRNGVIGKALNLQIVFSFSALVIASFLAGLPLFVKPVQSALESLPKSLVEAGQSIGKNRFEIAVFILIPNVFKSVVSALVLALARGLGEVGITLMLGGNIVGKTDTVSLAIYNAVYDGENGRALILSVILVVLSLVLFGFINFLERAKK
;
A
#
# COMPACT_ATOMS: atom_id res chain seq x y z
N MET A 1 -31.26 12.66 1.15
CA MET A 1 -30.13 11.97 0.48
C MET A 1 -28.89 12.85 0.27
N HIS A 2 -29.01 14.16 0.07
CA HIS A 2 -27.86 15.08 -0.10
C HIS A 2 -26.99 15.27 1.17
N GLU A 3 -27.58 15.12 2.35
CA GLU A 3 -26.87 15.41 3.62
C GLU A 3 -25.77 14.39 3.99
N LEU A 4 -25.73 13.21 3.38
CA LEU A 4 -24.74 12.18 3.70
C LEU A 4 -23.66 12.00 2.62
N ILE A 5 -23.70 12.76 1.54
CA ILE A 5 -22.74 12.63 0.42
C ILE A 5 -21.31 12.92 0.89
N TRP A 6 -21.13 13.93 1.77
CA TRP A 6 -19.83 14.29 2.35
C TRP A 6 -19.18 13.17 3.15
N LEU A 7 -19.99 12.21 3.65
CA LEU A 7 -19.51 11.04 4.40
C LEU A 7 -19.32 9.82 3.49
N VAL A 8 -20.35 9.50 2.70
CA VAL A 8 -20.40 8.26 1.91
C VAL A 8 -19.38 8.27 0.78
N HIS A 9 -19.22 9.39 0.08
CA HIS A 9 -18.30 9.49 -1.04
C HIS A 9 -16.84 9.23 -0.65
N PRO A 10 -16.24 9.91 0.35
CA PRO A 10 -14.87 9.64 0.78
C PRO A 10 -14.66 8.21 1.30
N LEU A 11 -15.65 7.64 1.99
CA LEU A 11 -15.60 6.25 2.47
C LEU A 11 -15.55 5.26 1.31
N LEU A 12 -16.43 5.38 0.34
CA LEU A 12 -16.45 4.52 -0.85
C LEU A 12 -15.17 4.67 -1.69
N LEU A 13 -14.71 5.90 -1.85
CA LEU A 13 -13.47 6.17 -2.59
C LEU A 13 -12.26 5.55 -1.89
N SER A 14 -12.15 5.70 -0.58
CA SER A 14 -11.08 5.07 0.21
C SER A 14 -11.17 3.53 0.15
N ALA A 15 -12.36 2.96 0.25
CA ALA A 15 -12.56 1.51 0.12
C ALA A 15 -12.13 0.98 -1.26
N LYS A 16 -12.50 1.67 -2.34
CA LYS A 16 -12.07 1.33 -3.71
C LYS A 16 -10.56 1.45 -3.87
N THR A 17 -9.96 2.51 -3.33
CA THR A 17 -8.51 2.73 -3.34
C THR A 17 -7.78 1.61 -2.62
N LEU A 18 -8.24 1.24 -1.42
CA LEU A 18 -7.66 0.13 -0.65
C LEU A 18 -7.83 -1.22 -1.36
N ALA A 19 -8.97 -1.49 -1.99
CA ALA A 19 -9.18 -2.72 -2.75
C ALA A 19 -8.20 -2.83 -3.94
N ALA A 20 -8.00 -1.75 -4.68
CA ALA A 20 -7.01 -1.71 -5.75
C ALA A 20 -5.58 -1.85 -5.22
N THR A 21 -5.24 -1.15 -4.11
CA THR A 21 -3.95 -1.25 -3.43
C THR A 21 -3.69 -2.66 -2.92
N PHE A 22 -4.70 -3.33 -2.35
CA PHE A 22 -4.61 -4.73 -1.93
C PHE A 22 -4.18 -5.64 -3.09
N VAL A 23 -4.82 -5.51 -4.24
CA VAL A 23 -4.47 -6.30 -5.43
C VAL A 23 -3.03 -6.01 -5.87
N LEU A 24 -2.62 -4.74 -5.94
CA LEU A 24 -1.25 -4.37 -6.31
C LEU A 24 -0.21 -4.90 -5.32
N LEU A 25 -0.48 -4.84 -4.01
CA LEU A 25 0.44 -5.38 -3.00
C LEU A 25 0.56 -6.90 -3.10
N LEU A 26 -0.54 -7.63 -3.36
CA LEU A 26 -0.51 -9.08 -3.53
C LEU A 26 0.31 -9.51 -4.75
N PHE A 27 0.24 -8.78 -5.86
CA PHE A 27 0.97 -9.17 -7.07
C PHE A 27 2.35 -8.51 -7.13
N LEU A 28 2.42 -7.18 -7.12
CA LEU A 28 3.69 -6.46 -7.27
C LEU A 28 4.50 -6.47 -5.99
N GLY A 29 3.84 -6.25 -4.84
CA GLY A 29 4.50 -6.25 -3.53
C GLY A 29 5.07 -7.62 -3.18
N LEU A 30 4.28 -8.70 -3.35
CA LEU A 30 4.72 -10.06 -3.07
C LEU A 30 5.82 -10.49 -4.04
N GLY A 31 5.69 -10.14 -5.33
CA GLY A 31 6.73 -10.35 -6.33
C GLY A 31 8.04 -9.64 -5.97
N ALA A 32 7.97 -8.38 -5.54
CA ALA A 32 9.12 -7.61 -5.09
C ALA A 32 9.77 -8.22 -3.83
N ALA A 33 8.97 -8.62 -2.84
CA ALA A 33 9.46 -9.28 -1.63
C ALA A 33 10.18 -10.60 -1.96
N TYR A 34 9.56 -11.43 -2.80
CA TYR A 34 10.17 -12.68 -3.27
C TYR A 34 11.46 -12.42 -4.03
N PHE A 35 11.43 -11.49 -4.97
CA PHE A 35 12.62 -11.13 -5.74
C PHE A 35 13.76 -10.69 -4.84
N LEU A 36 13.52 -9.75 -3.91
CA LEU A 36 14.54 -9.24 -2.99
C LEU A 36 15.06 -10.30 -2.02
N ALA A 37 14.21 -11.22 -1.56
CA ALA A 37 14.61 -12.32 -0.68
C ALA A 37 15.67 -13.24 -1.31
N PHE A 38 15.55 -13.52 -2.61
CA PHE A 38 16.41 -14.46 -3.31
C PHE A 38 17.46 -13.81 -4.24
N TYR A 39 17.35 -12.51 -4.50
CA TYR A 39 18.33 -11.80 -5.30
C TYR A 39 19.64 -11.59 -4.55
N ARG A 40 20.75 -12.04 -5.16
CA ARG A 40 22.11 -11.98 -4.60
C ARG A 40 23.06 -11.05 -5.38
N GLY A 41 22.51 -10.23 -6.27
CA GLY A 41 23.32 -9.33 -7.12
C GLY A 41 23.79 -8.08 -6.36
N ARG A 42 24.79 -7.39 -6.94
CA ARG A 42 25.40 -6.16 -6.41
C ARG A 42 24.41 -4.99 -6.23
N PHE A 43 23.28 -5.02 -6.92
CA PHE A 43 22.27 -3.97 -6.84
C PHE A 43 21.22 -4.20 -5.75
N LYS A 44 21.34 -5.25 -4.92
CA LYS A 44 20.37 -5.58 -3.88
C LYS A 44 20.10 -4.38 -2.96
N ALA A 45 21.15 -3.74 -2.46
CA ALA A 45 21.02 -2.57 -1.58
C ALA A 45 20.29 -1.39 -2.22
N VAL A 46 20.52 -1.15 -3.51
CA VAL A 46 19.83 -0.06 -4.25
C VAL A 46 18.34 -0.37 -4.42
N LEU A 47 18.01 -1.62 -4.75
CA LEU A 47 16.61 -2.05 -4.90
C LEU A 47 15.86 -2.02 -3.55
N GLU A 48 16.50 -2.44 -2.48
CA GLU A 48 15.95 -2.31 -1.11
C GLU A 48 15.76 -0.85 -0.72
N ALA A 49 16.73 0.02 -1.01
CA ALA A 49 16.59 1.45 -0.78
C ALA A 49 15.44 2.06 -1.58
N ALA A 50 15.25 1.64 -2.84
CA ALA A 50 14.14 2.10 -3.68
C ALA A 50 12.77 1.69 -3.10
N VAL A 51 12.64 0.48 -2.55
CA VAL A 51 11.42 0.04 -1.86
C VAL A 51 11.19 0.84 -0.59
N MET A 52 12.26 1.16 0.16
CA MET A 52 12.19 1.92 1.42
C MET A 52 12.01 3.43 1.22
N PHE A 53 12.27 3.94 0.02
CA PHE A 53 12.23 5.37 -0.30
C PHE A 53 10.94 6.07 0.17
N PRO A 54 9.72 5.56 -0.09
CA PRO A 54 8.49 6.24 0.32
C PRO A 54 8.28 6.31 1.85
N LEU A 55 8.97 5.48 2.61
CA LEU A 55 8.92 5.50 4.08
C LEU A 55 9.92 6.49 4.68
N ILE A 56 11.09 6.62 4.07
CA ILE A 56 12.20 7.45 4.57
C ILE A 56 11.99 8.92 4.22
N PHE A 57 11.49 9.19 3.00
CA PHE A 57 11.31 10.55 2.52
C PHE A 57 9.97 11.15 2.97
N PRO A 58 9.91 12.48 3.17
CA PRO A 58 8.66 13.16 3.50
C PRO A 58 7.58 12.87 2.45
N PRO A 59 6.35 12.47 2.85
CA PRO A 59 5.30 12.08 1.90
C PRO A 59 4.95 13.18 0.89
N ILE A 60 4.93 14.45 1.32
CA ILE A 60 4.68 15.60 0.43
C ILE A 60 5.77 15.73 -0.63
N ALA A 61 7.05 15.57 -0.25
CA ALA A 61 8.16 15.63 -1.19
C ALA A 61 8.12 14.47 -2.19
N THR A 62 7.81 13.25 -1.70
CA THR A 62 7.60 12.08 -2.57
C THR A 62 6.44 12.33 -3.55
N GLY A 63 5.33 12.87 -3.06
CA GLY A 63 4.18 13.23 -3.90
C GLY A 63 4.52 14.28 -4.97
N PHE A 64 5.31 15.30 -4.62
CA PHE A 64 5.76 16.31 -5.57
C PHE A 64 6.68 15.71 -6.66
N LEU A 65 7.63 14.86 -6.27
CA LEU A 65 8.51 14.19 -7.25
C LEU A 65 7.70 13.31 -8.21
N LEU A 66 6.70 12.59 -7.71
CA LEU A 66 5.79 11.82 -8.55
C LEU A 66 4.95 12.71 -9.48
N LEU A 67 4.44 13.83 -8.96
CA LEU A 67 3.73 14.81 -9.77
C LEU A 67 4.62 15.37 -10.90
N TYR A 68 5.88 15.66 -10.59
CA TYR A 68 6.84 16.15 -11.56
C TYR A 68 7.14 15.13 -12.67
N VAL A 69 7.22 13.84 -12.32
CA VAL A 69 7.55 12.76 -13.28
C VAL A 69 6.33 12.27 -14.04
N LEU A 70 5.17 12.10 -13.36
CA LEU A 70 3.94 11.52 -13.91
C LEU A 70 2.97 12.59 -14.45
N GLY A 71 3.22 13.86 -14.16
CA GLY A 71 2.38 14.98 -14.63
C GLY A 71 2.39 15.09 -16.16
N ARG A 72 1.43 15.81 -16.71
CA ARG A 72 1.25 15.97 -18.16
C ARG A 72 2.50 16.43 -18.90
N ASN A 73 3.32 17.26 -18.26
CA ASN A 73 4.59 17.76 -18.80
C ASN A 73 5.82 16.97 -18.30
N GLY A 74 5.61 15.98 -17.45
CA GLY A 74 6.66 15.12 -16.92
C GLY A 74 7.15 14.09 -17.92
N VAL A 75 8.33 13.52 -17.65
CA VAL A 75 9.00 12.57 -18.56
C VAL A 75 8.10 11.37 -18.90
N ILE A 76 7.46 10.76 -17.89
CA ILE A 76 6.60 9.58 -18.07
C ILE A 76 5.21 10.00 -18.58
N GLY A 77 4.61 11.05 -18.01
CA GLY A 77 3.28 11.51 -18.39
C GLY A 77 3.21 11.92 -19.86
N LYS A 78 4.24 12.63 -20.34
CA LYS A 78 4.35 13.03 -21.75
C LYS A 78 4.63 11.84 -22.67
N ALA A 79 5.52 10.93 -22.27
CA ALA A 79 5.91 9.77 -23.09
C ALA A 79 4.76 8.77 -23.29
N LEU A 80 3.95 8.54 -22.26
CA LEU A 80 2.87 7.55 -22.27
C LEU A 80 1.48 8.14 -22.50
N ASN A 81 1.36 9.48 -22.60
CA ASN A 81 0.08 10.21 -22.72
C ASN A 81 -0.97 9.77 -21.65
N LEU A 82 -0.51 9.44 -20.46
CA LEU A 82 -1.35 8.93 -19.37
C LEU A 82 -1.87 10.08 -18.51
N GLN A 83 -3.18 10.09 -18.24
CA GLN A 83 -3.81 11.02 -17.29
C GLN A 83 -3.86 10.38 -15.89
N ILE A 84 -2.70 10.21 -15.26
CA ILE A 84 -2.59 9.61 -13.91
C ILE A 84 -2.92 10.64 -12.83
N VAL A 85 -2.37 11.84 -12.99
CA VAL A 85 -2.50 12.92 -12.00
C VAL A 85 -3.95 13.41 -11.92
N PHE A 86 -4.40 13.74 -10.71
CA PHE A 86 -5.76 14.20 -10.39
C PHE A 86 -6.85 13.16 -10.75
N SER A 87 -6.53 11.88 -10.65
CA SER A 87 -7.41 10.76 -10.97
C SER A 87 -7.42 9.70 -9.88
N PHE A 88 -8.32 8.72 -10.00
CA PHE A 88 -8.36 7.56 -9.12
C PHE A 88 -7.02 6.78 -9.09
N SER A 89 -6.35 6.69 -10.23
CA SER A 89 -5.03 6.03 -10.33
C SER A 89 -3.98 6.72 -9.45
N ALA A 90 -4.05 8.04 -9.29
CA ALA A 90 -3.16 8.78 -8.38
C ALA A 90 -3.33 8.35 -6.93
N LEU A 91 -4.57 8.14 -6.48
CA LEU A 91 -4.89 7.68 -5.13
C LEU A 91 -4.34 6.27 -4.88
N VAL A 92 -4.52 5.38 -5.87
CA VAL A 92 -4.03 4.00 -5.80
C VAL A 92 -2.50 3.96 -5.73
N ILE A 93 -1.82 4.75 -6.57
CA ILE A 93 -0.35 4.86 -6.56
C ILE A 93 0.13 5.41 -5.22
N ALA A 94 -0.51 6.46 -4.69
CA ALA A 94 -0.14 7.06 -3.40
C ALA A 94 -0.28 6.03 -2.26
N SER A 95 -1.43 5.36 -2.17
CA SER A 95 -1.70 4.34 -1.16
C SER A 95 -0.76 3.14 -1.29
N PHE A 96 -0.50 2.66 -2.51
CA PHE A 96 0.42 1.56 -2.77
C PHE A 96 1.85 1.91 -2.34
N LEU A 97 2.37 3.07 -2.74
CA LEU A 97 3.72 3.49 -2.37
C LEU A 97 3.88 3.69 -0.86
N ALA A 98 2.87 4.25 -0.20
CA ALA A 98 2.89 4.41 1.25
C ALA A 98 2.92 3.06 2.00
N GLY A 99 2.20 2.05 1.48
CA GLY A 99 2.14 0.71 2.06
C GLY A 99 3.29 -0.21 1.65
N LEU A 100 3.92 0.02 0.50
CA LEU A 100 4.89 -0.89 -0.12
C LEU A 100 6.03 -1.32 0.82
N PRO A 101 6.74 -0.42 1.52
CA PRO A 101 7.83 -0.81 2.42
C PRO A 101 7.35 -1.65 3.60
N LEU A 102 6.16 -1.35 4.14
CA LEU A 102 5.56 -2.08 5.26
C LEU A 102 5.05 -3.48 4.87
N PHE A 103 4.84 -3.70 3.59
CA PHE A 103 4.51 -5.02 3.05
C PHE A 103 5.77 -5.80 2.65
N VAL A 104 6.64 -5.19 1.85
CA VAL A 104 7.78 -5.89 1.23
C VAL A 104 8.82 -6.32 2.27
N LYS A 105 9.20 -5.46 3.21
CA LYS A 105 10.29 -5.78 4.15
C LYS A 105 9.96 -6.93 5.11
N PRO A 106 8.79 -6.96 5.79
CA PRO A 106 8.44 -8.10 6.65
C PRO A 106 8.30 -9.41 5.86
N VAL A 107 7.70 -9.37 4.65
CA VAL A 107 7.54 -10.57 3.83
C VAL A 107 8.90 -11.05 3.31
N GLN A 108 9.78 -10.17 2.87
CA GLN A 108 11.16 -10.48 2.49
C GLN A 108 11.89 -11.16 3.64
N SER A 109 11.86 -10.58 4.84
CA SER A 109 12.52 -11.13 6.03
C SER A 109 11.97 -12.51 6.41
N ALA A 110 10.66 -12.70 6.32
CA ALA A 110 10.03 -13.99 6.56
C ALA A 110 10.48 -15.06 5.54
N LEU A 111 10.57 -14.70 4.26
CA LEU A 111 11.06 -15.59 3.21
C LEU A 111 12.56 -15.94 3.41
N GLU A 112 13.38 -14.96 3.79
CA GLU A 112 14.82 -15.15 4.07
C GLU A 112 15.07 -16.04 5.29
N SER A 113 14.14 -16.09 6.26
CA SER A 113 14.23 -16.92 7.46
C SER A 113 13.91 -18.40 7.22
N LEU A 114 13.31 -18.75 6.07
CA LEU A 114 12.97 -20.13 5.76
C LEU A 114 14.23 -21.00 5.53
N PRO A 115 14.25 -22.24 6.03
CA PRO A 115 15.35 -23.15 5.80
C PRO A 115 15.55 -23.43 4.30
N LYS A 116 16.79 -23.42 3.85
CA LYS A 116 17.13 -23.75 2.43
C LYS A 116 16.67 -25.15 2.03
N SER A 117 16.62 -26.07 2.97
CA SER A 117 16.12 -27.45 2.76
C SER A 117 14.70 -27.50 2.19
N LEU A 118 13.83 -26.49 2.44
CA LEU A 118 12.51 -26.43 1.83
C LEU A 118 12.59 -26.22 0.30
N VAL A 119 13.52 -25.39 -0.15
CA VAL A 119 13.74 -25.17 -1.58
C VAL A 119 14.36 -26.42 -2.22
N GLU A 120 15.36 -27.02 -1.57
CA GLU A 120 16.04 -28.23 -2.00
C GLU A 120 15.08 -29.43 -2.11
N ALA A 121 14.21 -29.61 -1.10
CA ALA A 121 13.17 -30.63 -1.12
C ALA A 121 12.18 -30.44 -2.29
N GLY A 122 11.76 -29.19 -2.54
CA GLY A 122 10.92 -28.87 -3.68
C GLY A 122 11.57 -29.20 -5.02
N GLN A 123 12.88 -28.90 -5.16
CA GLN A 123 13.65 -29.24 -6.37
C GLN A 123 13.83 -30.75 -6.52
N SER A 124 14.04 -31.51 -5.46
CA SER A 124 14.22 -32.97 -5.48
C SER A 124 12.98 -33.71 -5.98
N ILE A 125 11.78 -33.13 -5.79
CA ILE A 125 10.52 -33.68 -6.35
C ILE A 125 10.16 -33.10 -7.72
N GLY A 126 11.12 -32.39 -8.37
CA GLY A 126 10.96 -31.88 -9.74
C GLY A 126 10.15 -30.58 -9.86
N LYS A 127 9.85 -29.87 -8.76
CA LYS A 127 9.14 -28.60 -8.83
C LYS A 127 10.01 -27.47 -9.37
N ASN A 128 9.43 -26.65 -10.23
CA ASN A 128 10.09 -25.46 -10.74
C ASN A 128 10.07 -24.34 -9.69
N ARG A 129 10.83 -23.25 -9.92
CA ARG A 129 10.97 -22.13 -8.96
C ARG A 129 9.65 -21.45 -8.63
N PHE A 130 8.75 -21.32 -9.59
CA PHE A 130 7.43 -20.71 -9.39
C PHE A 130 6.54 -21.60 -8.53
N GLU A 131 6.52 -22.91 -8.79
CA GLU A 131 5.77 -23.88 -7.98
C GLU A 131 6.29 -23.94 -6.54
N ILE A 132 7.62 -23.90 -6.34
CA ILE A 132 8.22 -23.81 -5.00
C ILE A 132 7.77 -22.52 -4.29
N ALA A 133 7.80 -21.39 -4.99
CA ALA A 133 7.34 -20.13 -4.41
C ALA A 133 5.87 -20.19 -3.96
N VAL A 134 4.97 -20.62 -4.85
CA VAL A 134 3.53 -20.60 -4.64
C VAL A 134 3.05 -21.68 -3.67
N PHE A 135 3.55 -22.92 -3.81
CA PHE A 135 3.05 -24.08 -3.07
C PHE A 135 3.84 -24.41 -1.81
N ILE A 136 5.08 -23.91 -1.67
CA ILE A 136 5.92 -24.19 -0.51
C ILE A 136 6.23 -22.93 0.27
N LEU A 137 6.86 -21.92 -0.33
CA LEU A 137 7.37 -20.76 0.43
C LEU A 137 6.25 -19.83 0.92
N ILE A 138 5.36 -19.39 0.03
CA ILE A 138 4.27 -18.46 0.40
C ILE A 138 3.35 -19.05 1.47
N PRO A 139 2.90 -20.33 1.42
CA PRO A 139 2.11 -20.90 2.51
C PRO A 139 2.83 -20.95 3.85
N ASN A 140 4.15 -21.14 3.85
CA ASN A 140 4.94 -21.13 5.09
C ASN A 140 5.08 -19.74 5.73
N VAL A 141 5.04 -18.67 4.93
CA VAL A 141 5.08 -17.28 5.41
C VAL A 141 3.72 -16.58 5.38
N PHE A 142 2.62 -17.32 5.19
CA PHE A 142 1.28 -16.78 4.99
C PHE A 142 0.86 -15.78 6.08
N LYS A 143 1.16 -16.07 7.36
CA LYS A 143 0.86 -15.14 8.46
C LYS A 143 1.60 -13.81 8.30
N SER A 144 2.90 -13.86 7.97
CA SER A 144 3.69 -12.64 7.74
C SER A 144 3.16 -11.85 6.55
N VAL A 145 2.71 -12.53 5.49
CA VAL A 145 2.08 -11.89 4.33
C VAL A 145 0.79 -11.18 4.75
N VAL A 146 -0.09 -11.84 5.50
CA VAL A 146 -1.37 -11.23 5.90
C VAL A 146 -1.15 -10.09 6.89
N SER A 147 -0.30 -10.25 7.91
CA SER A 147 0.00 -9.19 8.88
C SER A 147 0.63 -7.97 8.19
N ALA A 148 1.60 -8.18 7.30
CA ALA A 148 2.23 -7.11 6.53
C ALA A 148 1.22 -6.41 5.59
N LEU A 149 0.30 -7.17 4.98
CA LEU A 149 -0.74 -6.64 4.10
C LEU A 149 -1.69 -5.70 4.85
N VAL A 150 -2.15 -6.11 6.03
CA VAL A 150 -3.05 -5.28 6.85
C VAL A 150 -2.34 -4.01 7.32
N LEU A 151 -1.08 -4.10 7.75
CA LEU A 151 -0.27 -2.91 8.12
C LEU A 151 -0.08 -1.96 6.93
N ALA A 152 0.22 -2.49 5.75
CA ALA A 152 0.39 -1.70 4.54
C ALA A 152 -0.91 -1.00 4.11
N LEU A 153 -2.05 -1.69 4.19
CA LEU A 153 -3.36 -1.11 3.89
C LEU A 153 -3.76 -0.04 4.92
N ALA A 154 -3.51 -0.28 6.21
CA ALA A 154 -3.76 0.73 7.26
C ALA A 154 -2.90 1.99 7.02
N ARG A 155 -1.63 1.83 6.62
CA ARG A 155 -0.77 2.96 6.26
C ARG A 155 -1.28 3.69 5.02
N GLY A 156 -1.73 2.96 4.00
CA GLY A 156 -2.30 3.52 2.77
C GLY A 156 -3.62 4.28 3.01
N LEU A 157 -4.45 3.79 3.95
CA LEU A 157 -5.70 4.45 4.34
C LEU A 157 -5.46 5.84 4.95
N GLY A 158 -4.40 5.98 5.77
CA GLY A 158 -4.02 7.24 6.41
C GLY A 158 -3.11 8.14 5.55
N GLU A 159 -2.91 7.83 4.27
CA GLU A 159 -2.01 8.62 3.43
C GLU A 159 -2.65 9.94 3.00
N VAL A 160 -1.96 11.04 3.26
CA VAL A 160 -2.39 12.40 2.92
C VAL A 160 -1.39 13.11 2.01
N GLY A 161 -0.09 13.04 2.33
CA GLY A 161 0.93 13.84 1.67
C GLY A 161 1.11 13.56 0.18
N ILE A 162 1.29 12.28 -0.17
CA ILE A 162 1.41 11.85 -1.57
C ILE A 162 0.07 12.05 -2.28
N THR A 163 -1.04 11.72 -1.59
CA THR A 163 -2.39 11.81 -2.16
C THR A 163 -2.76 13.26 -2.46
N LEU A 164 -2.43 14.20 -1.57
CA LEU A 164 -2.67 15.63 -1.77
C LEU A 164 -1.95 16.16 -3.01
N MET A 165 -0.66 15.81 -3.16
CA MET A 165 0.15 16.28 -4.29
C MET A 165 -0.24 15.64 -5.61
N LEU A 166 -0.43 14.33 -5.64
CA LEU A 166 -0.67 13.58 -6.88
C LEU A 166 -2.17 13.54 -7.24
N GLY A 167 -3.04 13.45 -6.23
CA GLY A 167 -4.50 13.40 -6.39
C GLY A 167 -5.16 14.77 -6.46
N GLY A 168 -4.55 15.82 -5.90
CA GLY A 168 -5.02 17.21 -5.96
C GLY A 168 -6.21 17.53 -5.07
N ASN A 169 -6.64 16.61 -4.19
CA ASN A 169 -7.72 16.84 -3.20
C ASN A 169 -9.00 17.46 -3.82
N ILE A 170 -9.47 16.88 -4.91
CA ILE A 170 -10.67 17.36 -5.62
C ILE A 170 -11.90 16.74 -4.95
N VAL A 171 -12.72 17.56 -4.31
CA VAL A 171 -13.97 17.14 -3.65
C VAL A 171 -14.87 16.40 -4.64
N GLY A 172 -15.39 15.25 -4.25
CA GLY A 172 -16.21 14.39 -5.11
C GLY A 172 -15.43 13.57 -6.15
N LYS A 173 -14.08 13.64 -6.17
CA LYS A 173 -13.26 12.91 -7.14
C LYS A 173 -12.04 12.22 -6.55
N THR A 174 -11.27 12.94 -5.72
CA THR A 174 -10.01 12.44 -5.15
C THR A 174 -9.89 12.70 -3.65
N ASP A 175 -10.95 13.06 -2.99
CA ASP A 175 -11.08 13.32 -1.57
C ASP A 175 -11.28 12.00 -0.79
N THR A 176 -10.20 11.32 -0.47
CA THR A 176 -10.21 10.18 0.45
C THR A 176 -10.67 10.59 1.86
N VAL A 177 -11.01 9.63 2.74
CA VAL A 177 -11.42 9.94 4.13
C VAL A 177 -10.38 10.83 4.83
N SER A 178 -9.09 10.53 4.67
CA SER A 178 -8.01 11.33 5.27
C SER A 178 -7.96 12.77 4.73
N LEU A 179 -8.21 12.95 3.43
CA LEU A 179 -8.32 14.29 2.83
C LEU A 179 -9.64 14.99 3.19
N ALA A 180 -10.73 14.24 3.33
CA ALA A 180 -12.00 14.80 3.79
C ALA A 180 -11.92 15.33 5.23
N ILE A 181 -11.16 14.66 6.12
CA ILE A 181 -10.83 15.19 7.47
C ILE A 181 -10.05 16.49 7.33
N TYR A 182 -9.02 16.50 6.50
CA TYR A 182 -8.21 17.71 6.27
C TYR A 182 -9.08 18.88 5.77
N ASN A 183 -9.96 18.65 4.80
CA ASN A 183 -10.88 19.65 4.28
C ASN A 183 -11.83 20.18 5.36
N ALA A 184 -12.46 19.27 6.11
CA ALA A 184 -13.39 19.65 7.18
C ALA A 184 -12.72 20.51 8.26
N VAL A 185 -11.47 20.23 8.62
CA VAL A 185 -10.68 21.07 9.55
C VAL A 185 -10.38 22.43 8.92
N TYR A 186 -9.98 22.46 7.65
CA TYR A 186 -9.66 23.71 6.95
C TYR A 186 -10.88 24.62 6.80
N ASP A 187 -12.06 24.03 6.57
CA ASP A 187 -13.33 24.75 6.43
C ASP A 187 -13.96 25.13 7.80
N GLY A 188 -13.33 24.74 8.92
CA GLY A 188 -13.83 25.02 10.28
C GLY A 188 -15.00 24.09 10.70
N GLU A 189 -15.30 23.04 9.95
CA GLU A 189 -16.37 22.08 10.22
C GLU A 189 -15.93 20.98 11.19
N ASN A 190 -15.56 21.36 12.41
CA ASN A 190 -14.98 20.45 13.41
C ASN A 190 -15.86 19.22 13.72
N GLY A 191 -17.19 19.35 13.64
CA GLY A 191 -18.12 18.23 13.83
C GLY A 191 -17.94 17.13 12.77
N ARG A 192 -17.83 17.51 11.50
CA ARG A 192 -17.56 16.56 10.39
C ARG A 192 -16.18 15.93 10.51
N ALA A 193 -15.16 16.75 10.82
CA ALA A 193 -13.80 16.27 11.04
C ALA A 193 -13.76 15.22 12.15
N LEU A 194 -14.46 15.45 13.27
CA LEU A 194 -14.54 14.51 14.38
C LEU A 194 -15.19 13.18 13.97
N ILE A 195 -16.34 13.23 13.29
CA ILE A 195 -17.06 12.03 12.84
C ILE A 195 -16.16 11.18 11.92
N LEU A 196 -15.56 11.80 10.90
CA LEU A 196 -14.67 11.10 9.96
C LEU A 196 -13.44 10.53 10.68
N SER A 197 -12.87 11.26 11.64
CA SER A 197 -11.73 10.79 12.44
C SER A 197 -12.08 9.59 13.30
N VAL A 198 -13.24 9.59 13.96
CA VAL A 198 -13.72 8.45 14.75
C VAL A 198 -13.91 7.23 13.86
N ILE A 199 -14.50 7.39 12.68
CA ILE A 199 -14.67 6.29 11.71
C ILE A 199 -13.29 5.73 11.30
N LEU A 200 -12.33 6.60 10.99
CA LEU A 200 -10.99 6.18 10.60
C LEU A 200 -10.27 5.41 11.73
N VAL A 201 -10.42 5.88 12.98
CA VAL A 201 -9.87 5.19 14.17
C VAL A 201 -10.51 3.81 14.33
N VAL A 202 -11.85 3.72 14.25
CA VAL A 202 -12.56 2.43 14.36
C VAL A 202 -12.11 1.46 13.26
N LEU A 203 -12.01 1.92 12.02
CA LEU A 203 -11.50 1.09 10.91
C LEU A 203 -10.07 0.61 11.18
N SER A 204 -9.19 1.47 11.67
CA SER A 204 -7.82 1.13 12.02
C SER A 204 -7.75 0.11 13.16
N LEU A 205 -8.59 0.27 14.19
CA LEU A 205 -8.68 -0.69 15.30
C LEU A 205 -9.23 -2.06 14.85
N VAL A 206 -10.19 -2.08 13.94
CA VAL A 206 -10.70 -3.34 13.35
C VAL A 206 -9.59 -4.05 12.57
N LEU A 207 -8.84 -3.33 11.75
CA LEU A 207 -7.70 -3.89 11.02
C LEU A 207 -6.63 -4.43 11.99
N PHE A 208 -6.29 -3.68 13.04
CA PHE A 208 -5.33 -4.11 14.06
C PHE A 208 -5.84 -5.34 14.85
N GLY A 209 -7.12 -5.35 15.24
CA GLY A 209 -7.75 -6.49 15.90
C GLY A 209 -7.71 -7.75 15.02
N PHE A 210 -7.90 -7.61 13.72
CA PHE A 210 -7.81 -8.70 12.76
C PHE A 210 -6.39 -9.30 12.70
N ILE A 211 -5.34 -8.48 12.73
CA ILE A 211 -3.94 -8.96 12.81
C ILE A 211 -3.76 -9.81 14.07
N ASN A 212 -4.14 -9.26 15.23
CA ASN A 212 -3.99 -9.95 16.51
C ASN A 212 -4.76 -11.28 16.56
N PHE A 213 -5.96 -11.32 15.97
CA PHE A 213 -6.73 -12.56 15.85
C PHE A 213 -6.01 -13.62 15.02
N LEU A 214 -5.45 -13.23 13.87
CA LEU A 214 -4.70 -14.15 13.00
C LEU A 214 -3.41 -14.67 13.66
N GLU A 215 -2.74 -13.84 14.46
CA GLU A 215 -1.54 -14.25 15.19
C GLU A 215 -1.87 -15.26 16.29
N ARG A 216 -2.99 -15.09 16.98
CA ARG A 216 -3.43 -15.98 18.06
C ARG A 216 -3.96 -17.32 17.57
N ALA A 217 -4.60 -17.38 16.41
CA ALA A 217 -5.26 -18.58 15.87
C ALA A 217 -4.30 -19.75 15.55
N LYS A 218 -3.02 -19.68 15.91
CA LYS A 218 -2.01 -20.74 15.70
C LYS A 218 -1.05 -20.92 16.91
N LYS A 219 -1.44 -20.53 18.10
CA LYS A 219 -0.85 -21.12 19.30
C LYS A 219 -1.68 -22.36 19.69
#